data_9b1f189426aab4dee2a98bdb58a18b73
#
_entry.id   9b1f189426aab4dee2a98bdb58a18b73
#
_cell.length_a   1.000
_cell.length_b   1.000
_cell.length_c   1.000
_cell.angle_alpha   90.00
_cell.angle_beta   90.00
_cell.angle_gamma   90.00
#
_symmetry.space_group_name_H-M   'P 1'
#
loop_
_entity.id
_entity.type
_entity.pdbx_description
1 polymer ?
#
loop_
_entity_poly.entity_id
_entity_poly.type
_entity_poly.pdbx_seq_one_letter_code
_entity_poly.pdbx_strand_id
1 'polypeptide(L)'
;MLIEIRANNCFSFSEEIVFSTKADMRNKKFASNVHSENNFNILKAVGIYGPNNAGKTCLVKCIRSAKNILLNQKPKIMPNIFQDSTICQLGITFLEEGREFSYDFWYDDQKNEYPYEKFVEISKDQYGNEKENIWLLKDVANGNYQYDDEDLLKMISLVSQSNLLFYLVDVNKFDRLAEMKRVVTKFASKIDIINMNNIPLKRTINLMKNENDLQRKVVEFIKNSDLYMDDFGYVDMDKIRVKMDSDEEKPEEKALDIP
;
A
#
# COMPACT_ATOMS: atom_id res chain seq x y z
N MET A 1 1.91 -7.70 4.02
CA MET A 1 0.60 -7.23 4.52
C MET A 1 0.79 -5.90 5.25
N LEU A 2 -0.19 -4.97 5.17
CA LEU A 2 -0.14 -3.73 5.96
C LEU A 2 -0.43 -4.05 7.42
N ILE A 3 0.42 -3.59 8.34
CA ILE A 3 0.24 -3.72 9.79
C ILE A 3 -0.24 -2.38 10.36
N GLU A 4 0.43 -1.28 9.98
CA GLU A 4 0.13 0.03 10.54
C GLU A 4 0.45 1.13 9.56
N ILE A 5 -0.30 2.22 9.61
CA ILE A 5 0.06 3.48 8.98
C ILE A 5 -0.03 4.60 10.01
N ARG A 6 1.00 5.43 10.05
CA ARG A 6 1.10 6.66 10.83
C ARG A 6 1.10 7.85 9.88
N ALA A 7 0.41 8.91 10.25
CA ALA A 7 0.43 10.14 9.48
C ALA A 7 0.34 11.34 10.43
N ASN A 8 1.16 12.36 10.20
CA ASN A 8 1.13 13.60 10.94
C ASN A 8 1.30 14.77 9.98
N ASN A 9 0.60 15.85 10.23
CA ASN A 9 0.54 17.02 9.35
C ASN A 9 0.20 16.67 7.90
N CYS A 10 -0.83 15.83 7.69
CA CYS A 10 -1.24 15.35 6.37
C CYS A 10 -2.74 15.54 6.16
N PHE A 11 -3.14 16.25 5.11
CA PHE A 11 -4.54 16.51 4.78
C PHE A 11 -5.31 17.15 5.96
N SER A 12 -6.32 16.46 6.51
CA SER A 12 -7.09 16.93 7.68
C SER A 12 -6.44 16.56 9.02
N PHE A 13 -5.36 15.83 9.03
CA PHE A 13 -4.69 15.42 10.26
C PHE A 13 -3.62 16.45 10.65
N SER A 14 -3.90 17.25 11.67
CA SER A 14 -2.96 18.20 12.28
C SER A 14 -2.01 17.56 13.28
N GLU A 15 -2.43 16.43 13.87
CA GLU A 15 -1.68 15.65 14.83
C GLU A 15 -1.45 14.25 14.28
N GLU A 16 -0.58 13.50 14.95
CA GLU A 16 -0.31 12.12 14.56
C GLU A 16 -1.55 11.25 14.72
N ILE A 17 -1.89 10.54 13.66
CA ILE A 17 -2.85 9.46 13.69
C ILE A 17 -2.14 8.13 13.46
N VAL A 18 -2.64 7.11 14.13
CA VAL A 18 -2.18 5.73 13.97
C VAL A 18 -3.38 4.86 13.61
N PHE A 19 -3.30 4.21 12.46
CA PHE A 19 -4.26 3.19 12.05
C PHE A 19 -3.54 1.85 12.02
N SER A 20 -3.97 0.91 12.86
CA SER A 20 -3.36 -0.40 13.00
C SER A 20 -4.34 -1.52 12.65
N THR A 21 -3.84 -2.54 11.97
CA THR A 21 -4.55 -3.79 11.68
C THR A 21 -4.13 -4.92 12.63
N LYS A 22 -3.27 -4.65 13.64
CA LYS A 22 -2.91 -5.63 14.66
C LYS A 22 -4.18 -6.13 15.37
N ALA A 23 -4.34 -7.45 15.48
CA ALA A 23 -5.52 -8.04 16.12
C ALA A 23 -5.36 -8.06 17.65
N ASP A 24 -6.39 -7.64 18.38
CA ASP A 24 -6.44 -7.84 19.83
C ASP A 24 -6.87 -9.30 20.13
N MET A 25 -5.92 -10.14 20.46
CA MET A 25 -6.12 -11.58 20.73
C MET A 25 -6.95 -11.88 21.99
N ARG A 26 -7.22 -10.86 22.84
CA ARG A 26 -8.15 -10.99 23.95
C ARG A 26 -9.60 -11.14 23.47
N ASN A 27 -9.88 -10.59 22.29
CA ASN A 27 -11.21 -10.72 21.66
C ASN A 27 -11.27 -11.98 20.80
N LYS A 28 -11.94 -13.02 21.30
CA LYS A 28 -12.13 -14.30 20.58
C LYS A 28 -13.28 -14.30 19.58
N LYS A 29 -14.09 -13.23 19.54
CA LYS A 29 -15.12 -13.07 18.51
C LYS A 29 -14.43 -12.78 17.17
N PHE A 30 -14.95 -13.36 16.10
CA PHE A 30 -14.41 -13.16 14.75
C PHE A 30 -12.97 -13.66 14.53
N ALA A 31 -12.59 -14.78 15.17
CA ALA A 31 -11.28 -15.40 14.96
C ALA A 31 -10.99 -15.70 13.47
N SER A 32 -12.02 -15.93 12.65
CA SER A 32 -11.91 -16.10 11.19
C SER A 32 -11.39 -14.86 10.47
N ASN A 33 -11.53 -13.66 11.06
CA ASN A 33 -10.99 -12.41 10.54
C ASN A 33 -9.51 -12.19 10.88
N VAL A 34 -8.91 -13.06 11.69
CA VAL A 34 -7.49 -12.95 12.04
C VAL A 34 -6.67 -13.85 11.11
N HIS A 35 -5.61 -13.28 10.56
CA HIS A 35 -4.53 -14.00 9.90
C HIS A 35 -3.37 -14.12 10.88
N SER A 36 -2.98 -15.35 11.20
CA SER A 36 -1.86 -15.62 12.11
C SER A 36 -0.72 -16.24 11.32
N GLU A 37 0.43 -15.59 11.31
CA GLU A 37 1.65 -16.04 10.64
C GLU A 37 2.87 -15.61 11.47
N ASN A 38 3.79 -16.52 11.77
CA ASN A 38 5.05 -16.23 12.47
C ASN A 38 4.89 -15.35 13.74
N ASN A 39 3.89 -15.64 14.59
CA ASN A 39 3.51 -14.85 15.77
C ASN A 39 2.93 -13.45 15.49
N PHE A 40 2.64 -13.12 14.23
CA PHE A 40 1.85 -11.94 13.88
C PHE A 40 0.38 -12.28 13.79
N ASN A 41 -0.46 -11.45 14.39
CA ASN A 41 -1.91 -11.57 14.32
C ASN A 41 -2.46 -10.28 13.72
N ILE A 42 -2.94 -10.39 12.47
CA ILE A 42 -3.35 -9.24 11.66
C ILE A 42 -4.80 -9.45 11.22
N LEU A 43 -5.60 -8.40 11.28
CA LEU A 43 -6.98 -8.41 10.80
C LEU A 43 -7.01 -8.50 9.27
N LYS A 44 -7.78 -9.45 8.72
CA LYS A 44 -7.98 -9.61 7.28
C LYS A 44 -8.88 -8.52 6.69
N ALA A 45 -9.83 -8.02 7.49
CA ALA A 45 -10.75 -6.96 7.11
C ALA A 45 -10.98 -6.00 8.27
N VAL A 46 -11.01 -4.71 7.97
CA VAL A 46 -11.28 -3.63 8.92
C VAL A 46 -12.30 -2.69 8.32
N GLY A 47 -13.39 -2.43 9.06
CA GLY A 47 -14.39 -1.44 8.71
C GLY A 47 -14.09 -0.09 9.38
N ILE A 48 -14.14 1.01 8.62
CA ILE A 48 -13.94 2.35 9.13
C ILE A 48 -15.24 3.11 9.01
N TYR A 49 -15.82 3.47 10.14
CA TYR A 49 -17.09 4.16 10.25
C TYR A 49 -16.92 5.53 10.94
N GLY A 50 -17.84 6.43 10.70
CA GLY A 50 -17.85 7.74 11.33
C GLY A 50 -18.63 8.77 10.50
N PRO A 51 -18.92 9.96 11.06
CA PRO A 51 -19.64 11.02 10.35
C PRO A 51 -18.87 11.54 9.14
N ASN A 52 -19.53 12.33 8.30
CA ASN A 52 -18.88 13.05 7.22
C ASN A 52 -17.81 13.98 7.81
N ASN A 53 -16.73 14.16 7.08
CA ASN A 53 -15.55 14.97 7.49
C ASN A 53 -14.73 14.42 8.68
N ALA A 54 -15.00 13.20 9.18
CA ALA A 54 -14.21 12.57 10.24
C ALA A 54 -12.82 12.05 9.79
N GLY A 55 -12.34 12.42 8.60
CA GLY A 55 -11.01 12.03 8.12
C GLY A 55 -10.90 10.65 7.44
N LYS A 56 -12.02 9.88 7.30
CA LYS A 56 -11.99 8.54 6.67
C LYS A 56 -11.30 8.53 5.30
N THR A 57 -11.68 9.44 4.43
CA THR A 57 -11.07 9.58 3.11
C THR A 57 -9.62 10.04 3.19
N CYS A 58 -9.26 10.85 4.18
CA CYS A 58 -7.88 11.32 4.38
C CYS A 58 -6.95 10.16 4.78
N LEU A 59 -7.42 9.21 5.58
CA LEU A 59 -6.66 8.00 5.88
C LEU A 59 -6.34 7.21 4.59
N VAL A 60 -7.33 7.00 3.72
CA VAL A 60 -7.11 6.32 2.42
C VAL A 60 -6.16 7.13 1.53
N LYS A 61 -6.24 8.48 1.57
CA LYS A 61 -5.30 9.35 0.86
C LYS A 61 -3.88 9.20 1.41
N CYS A 62 -3.67 9.07 2.72
CA CYS A 62 -2.35 8.82 3.32
C CYS A 62 -1.77 7.49 2.83
N ILE A 63 -2.56 6.41 2.81
CA ILE A 63 -2.14 5.10 2.27
C ILE A 63 -1.75 5.22 0.79
N ARG A 64 -2.54 5.94 0.00
CA ARG A 64 -2.25 6.18 -1.43
C ARG A 64 -0.97 6.97 -1.63
N SER A 65 -0.76 8.01 -0.82
CA SER A 65 0.43 8.85 -0.89
C SER A 65 1.68 8.06 -0.51
N ALA A 66 1.62 7.27 0.56
CA ALA A 66 2.70 6.36 0.93
C ALA A 66 3.02 5.39 -0.21
N LYS A 67 2.02 4.70 -0.77
CA LYS A 67 2.20 3.83 -1.94
C LYS A 67 2.91 4.54 -3.10
N ASN A 68 2.44 5.74 -3.47
CA ASN A 68 3.00 6.49 -4.59
C ASN A 68 4.47 6.84 -4.34
N ILE A 69 4.81 7.33 -3.15
CA ILE A 69 6.18 7.67 -2.75
C ILE A 69 7.07 6.42 -2.82
N LEU A 70 6.62 5.32 -2.22
CA LEU A 70 7.37 4.05 -2.20
C LEU A 70 7.58 3.42 -3.58
N LEU A 71 6.76 3.77 -4.57
CA LEU A 71 6.87 3.33 -5.97
C LEU A 71 7.48 4.37 -6.90
N ASN A 72 8.14 5.39 -6.37
CA ASN A 72 8.73 6.49 -7.16
C ASN A 72 7.71 7.21 -8.06
N GLN A 73 6.48 7.31 -7.59
CA GLN A 73 5.43 8.07 -8.28
C GLN A 73 5.26 9.43 -7.61
N LYS A 74 4.72 10.40 -8.35
CA LYS A 74 4.48 11.73 -7.80
C LYS A 74 3.67 11.66 -6.50
N PRO A 75 4.17 12.21 -5.38
CA PRO A 75 3.41 12.28 -4.15
C PRO A 75 2.13 13.09 -4.38
N LYS A 76 1.00 12.56 -3.89
CA LYS A 76 -0.28 13.25 -3.87
C LYS A 76 -0.64 13.51 -2.41
N ILE A 77 0.22 14.25 -1.74
CA ILE A 77 0.12 14.59 -0.32
C ILE A 77 0.19 16.11 -0.19
N MET A 78 -0.43 16.64 0.83
CA MET A 78 -0.39 18.06 1.18
C MET A 78 -0.38 18.19 2.71
N PRO A 79 0.34 19.17 3.26
CA PRO A 79 0.29 19.45 4.68
C PRO A 79 -1.09 19.92 5.11
N ASN A 80 -1.35 19.85 6.41
CA ASN A 80 -2.58 20.39 6.98
C ASN A 80 -2.54 21.92 6.88
N ILE A 81 -3.64 22.52 6.38
CA ILE A 81 -3.72 23.96 6.11
C ILE A 81 -3.70 24.84 7.38
N PHE A 82 -3.86 24.23 8.55
CA PHE A 82 -3.82 24.93 9.85
C PHE A 82 -2.47 24.78 10.55
N GLN A 83 -1.48 24.16 9.91
CA GLN A 83 -0.12 24.00 10.43
C GLN A 83 0.84 24.88 9.64
N ASP A 84 1.82 25.46 10.34
CA ASP A 84 2.86 26.28 9.69
C ASP A 84 3.91 25.42 8.99
N SER A 85 4.04 24.17 9.40
CA SER A 85 5.01 23.23 8.81
C SER A 85 4.53 22.71 7.45
N THR A 86 5.43 22.76 6.46
CA THR A 86 5.22 22.18 5.12
C THR A 86 5.56 20.70 5.03
N ILE A 87 6.05 20.10 6.12
CA ILE A 87 6.52 18.74 6.19
C ILE A 87 5.37 17.81 6.58
N CYS A 88 4.99 16.93 5.66
CA CYS A 88 4.11 15.79 5.91
C CYS A 88 4.93 14.61 6.43
N GLN A 89 4.53 14.01 7.54
CA GLN A 89 5.18 12.83 8.12
C GLN A 89 4.34 11.59 7.84
N LEU A 90 4.93 10.58 7.25
CA LEU A 90 4.31 9.29 6.99
C LEU A 90 5.17 8.17 7.56
N GLY A 91 4.52 7.19 8.19
CA GLY A 91 5.13 5.96 8.63
C GLY A 91 4.27 4.77 8.23
N ILE A 92 4.89 3.69 7.82
CA ILE A 92 4.20 2.46 7.43
C ILE A 92 4.91 1.26 8.02
N THR A 93 4.15 0.40 8.70
CA THR A 93 4.65 -0.89 9.19
C THR A 93 3.98 -2.01 8.41
N PHE A 94 4.76 -2.96 7.95
CA PHE A 94 4.26 -4.02 7.07
C PHE A 94 4.99 -5.34 7.28
N LEU A 95 4.31 -6.43 6.94
CA LEU A 95 4.87 -7.77 6.88
C LEU A 95 5.17 -8.13 5.42
N GLU A 96 6.40 -8.52 5.15
CA GLU A 96 6.82 -9.05 3.86
C GLU A 96 7.82 -10.21 4.07
N GLU A 97 7.57 -11.34 3.42
CA GLU A 97 8.39 -12.55 3.52
C GLU A 97 8.56 -13.06 4.96
N GLY A 98 7.51 -12.92 5.80
CA GLY A 98 7.52 -13.35 7.20
C GLY A 98 8.31 -12.45 8.15
N ARG A 99 8.77 -11.28 7.69
CA ARG A 99 9.53 -10.27 8.45
C ARG A 99 8.73 -8.98 8.58
N GLU A 100 8.79 -8.35 9.74
CA GLU A 100 8.14 -7.07 10.01
C GLU A 100 9.12 -5.93 9.77
N PHE A 101 8.69 -4.96 8.98
CA PHE A 101 9.45 -3.76 8.68
C PHE A 101 8.65 -2.52 9.03
N SER A 102 9.32 -1.47 9.47
CA SER A 102 8.77 -0.13 9.61
C SER A 102 9.59 0.86 8.81
N TYR A 103 8.92 1.71 8.05
CA TYR A 103 9.52 2.76 7.27
C TYR A 103 8.83 4.09 7.54
N ASP A 104 9.54 5.00 8.18
CA ASP A 104 9.12 6.37 8.40
C ASP A 104 9.86 7.27 7.41
N PHE A 105 9.14 8.14 6.73
CA PHE A 105 9.69 9.12 5.80
C PHE A 105 8.86 10.40 5.81
N TRP A 106 9.55 11.52 5.71
CA TRP A 106 8.92 12.83 5.72
C TRP A 106 9.08 13.49 4.36
N TYR A 107 8.08 14.22 3.93
CA TYR A 107 8.05 14.92 2.66
C TYR A 107 7.73 16.40 2.88
N ASP A 108 8.64 17.27 2.42
CA ASP A 108 8.44 18.72 2.39
C ASP A 108 7.77 19.09 1.06
N ASP A 109 6.51 19.50 1.11
CA ASP A 109 5.71 19.81 -0.08
C ASP A 109 6.20 21.07 -0.82
N GLN A 110 6.77 22.05 -0.11
CA GLN A 110 7.31 23.26 -0.71
C GLN A 110 8.65 23.04 -1.41
N LYS A 111 9.54 22.29 -0.78
CA LYS A 111 10.88 22.01 -1.32
C LYS A 111 10.89 20.83 -2.27
N ASN A 112 9.86 19.98 -2.22
CA ASN A 112 9.81 18.69 -2.90
C ASN A 112 11.00 17.79 -2.50
N GLU A 113 11.22 17.69 -1.19
CA GLU A 113 12.36 16.99 -0.59
C GLU A 113 11.91 15.97 0.47
N TYR A 114 12.77 14.99 0.72
CA TYR A 114 12.62 13.98 1.77
C TYR A 114 13.71 14.19 2.84
N PRO A 115 13.47 15.06 3.84
CA PRO A 115 14.47 15.40 4.86
C PRO A 115 14.70 14.31 5.91
N TYR A 116 13.82 13.33 5.99
CA TYR A 116 13.90 12.26 6.97
C TYR A 116 13.50 10.92 6.38
N GLU A 117 14.31 9.91 6.69
CA GLU A 117 14.03 8.50 6.39
C GLU A 117 14.55 7.63 7.54
N LYS A 118 13.71 6.73 8.08
CA LYS A 118 14.12 5.70 9.03
C LYS A 118 13.50 4.37 8.60
N PHE A 119 14.34 3.40 8.24
CA PHE A 119 13.90 2.04 7.92
C PHE A 119 14.46 1.06 8.94
N VAL A 120 13.57 0.27 9.54
CA VAL A 120 13.92 -0.71 10.55
C VAL A 120 13.27 -2.06 10.23
N GLU A 121 13.98 -3.13 10.59
CA GLU A 121 13.40 -4.45 10.74
C GLU A 121 13.04 -4.66 12.20
N ILE A 122 11.80 -5.07 12.47
CA ILE A 122 11.31 -5.32 13.81
C ILE A 122 11.36 -6.83 14.07
N SER A 123 12.06 -7.21 15.12
CA SER A 123 12.15 -8.59 15.61
C SER A 123 11.66 -8.67 17.04
N LYS A 124 11.38 -9.87 17.53
CA LYS A 124 11.08 -10.10 18.95
C LYS A 124 12.24 -10.83 19.60
N ASP A 125 12.63 -10.39 20.79
CA ASP A 125 13.59 -11.09 21.59
C ASP A 125 12.98 -12.37 22.21
N GLN A 126 13.79 -13.13 22.94
CA GLN A 126 13.36 -14.37 23.62
C GLN A 126 12.27 -14.16 24.68
N TYR A 127 12.04 -12.92 25.12
CA TYR A 127 11.00 -12.54 26.08
C TYR A 127 9.76 -11.95 25.40
N GLY A 128 9.76 -11.82 24.06
CA GLY A 128 8.67 -11.25 23.28
C GLY A 128 8.68 -9.73 23.16
N ASN A 129 9.73 -9.04 23.64
CA ASN A 129 9.86 -7.60 23.47
C ASN A 129 10.28 -7.27 22.04
N GLU A 130 9.73 -6.20 21.48
CA GLU A 130 10.09 -5.71 20.15
C GLU A 130 11.50 -5.10 20.19
N LYS A 131 12.34 -5.50 19.22
CA LYS A 131 13.68 -4.99 19.00
C LYS A 131 13.77 -4.43 17.59
N GLU A 132 14.14 -3.16 17.48
CA GLU A 132 14.41 -2.51 16.20
C GLU A 132 15.86 -2.78 15.76
N ASN A 133 16.00 -3.25 14.54
CA ASN A 133 17.28 -3.30 13.83
C ASN A 133 17.25 -2.22 12.75
N ILE A 134 17.97 -1.12 12.97
CA ILE A 134 18.00 0.02 12.05
C ILE A 134 18.84 -0.35 10.83
N TRP A 135 18.23 -0.30 9.65
CA TRP A 135 18.91 -0.51 8.38
C TRP A 135 19.35 0.81 7.75
N LEU A 136 18.52 1.85 7.92
CA LEU A 136 18.77 3.19 7.43
C LEU A 136 18.20 4.21 8.40
N LEU A 137 19.00 5.22 8.73
CA LEU A 137 18.55 6.47 9.33
C LEU A 137 19.19 7.62 8.56
N LYS A 138 18.34 8.54 8.09
CA LYS A 138 18.73 9.81 7.48
C LYS A 138 17.88 10.89 8.12
N ASP A 139 18.49 11.69 8.96
CA ASP A 139 17.88 12.87 9.61
C ASP A 139 18.70 14.09 9.29
N VAL A 140 18.29 14.80 8.26
CA VAL A 140 19.03 15.98 7.74
C VAL A 140 19.01 17.13 8.73
N ALA A 141 17.87 17.33 9.42
CA ALA A 141 17.70 18.45 10.34
C ALA A 141 18.65 18.35 11.55
N ASN A 142 18.91 17.14 12.04
CA ASN A 142 19.79 16.90 13.19
C ASN A 142 21.19 16.42 12.77
N GLY A 143 21.45 16.24 11.47
CA GLY A 143 22.72 15.71 10.98
C GLY A 143 23.00 14.28 11.45
N ASN A 144 21.94 13.50 11.70
CA ASN A 144 22.07 12.15 12.23
C ASN A 144 21.84 11.12 11.11
N TYR A 145 22.88 10.34 10.83
CA TYR A 145 22.88 9.35 9.76
C TYR A 145 23.39 8.01 10.29
N GLN A 146 22.70 6.93 9.95
CA GLN A 146 23.12 5.57 10.28
C GLN A 146 22.89 4.64 9.09
N TYR A 147 23.93 3.90 8.74
CA TYR A 147 23.91 2.83 7.76
C TYR A 147 25.12 1.91 8.01
N ASP A 148 25.02 0.65 7.62
CA ASP A 148 26.09 -0.34 7.90
C ASP A 148 27.33 -0.17 7.00
N ASP A 149 27.16 0.40 5.80
CA ASP A 149 28.24 0.59 4.85
C ASP A 149 28.83 1.99 5.03
N GLU A 150 30.14 2.06 5.30
CA GLU A 150 30.84 3.32 5.56
C GLU A 150 30.90 4.25 4.33
N ASP A 151 30.95 3.69 3.11
CA ASP A 151 31.03 4.51 1.91
C ASP A 151 29.70 5.18 1.62
N LEU A 152 28.59 4.47 1.80
CA LEU A 152 27.27 5.10 1.73
C LEU A 152 27.08 6.10 2.86
N LEU A 153 27.54 5.80 4.08
CA LEU A 153 27.41 6.70 5.22
C LEU A 153 28.12 8.05 4.98
N LYS A 154 29.29 8.02 4.33
CA LYS A 154 30.01 9.24 3.93
C LYS A 154 29.28 10.04 2.85
N MET A 155 28.56 9.34 1.96
CA MET A 155 27.86 9.96 0.84
C MET A 155 26.45 10.48 1.21
N ILE A 156 25.79 9.86 2.19
CA ILE A 156 24.36 10.09 2.48
C ILE A 156 24.03 11.55 2.79
N SER A 157 24.95 12.26 3.46
CA SER A 157 24.82 13.69 3.75
C SER A 157 24.99 14.61 2.52
N LEU A 158 25.60 14.09 1.45
CA LEU A 158 25.87 14.80 0.20
C LEU A 158 24.84 14.50 -0.88
N VAL A 159 24.05 13.42 -0.69
CA VAL A 159 23.03 13.02 -1.65
C VAL A 159 21.86 14.01 -1.59
N SER A 160 21.33 14.35 -2.76
CA SER A 160 20.10 15.15 -2.88
C SER A 160 18.97 14.58 -2.03
N GLN A 161 18.06 15.45 -1.56
CA GLN A 161 16.86 15.05 -0.83
C GLN A 161 15.64 14.91 -1.74
N SER A 162 15.82 15.01 -3.05
CA SER A 162 14.71 15.04 -4.01
C SER A 162 13.92 13.75 -4.13
N ASN A 163 14.39 12.65 -3.52
CA ASN A 163 13.72 11.37 -3.50
C ASN A 163 14.16 10.52 -2.29
N LEU A 164 13.54 9.35 -2.10
CA LEU A 164 14.01 8.35 -1.15
C LEU A 164 15.40 7.85 -1.55
N LEU A 165 16.25 7.58 -0.55
CA LEU A 165 17.66 7.28 -0.75
C LEU A 165 17.90 6.18 -1.79
N PHE A 166 17.14 5.08 -1.73
CA PHE A 166 17.31 3.95 -2.64
C PHE A 166 16.87 4.23 -4.10
N TYR A 167 16.38 5.43 -4.40
CA TYR A 167 16.18 5.92 -5.77
C TYR A 167 17.25 6.88 -6.24
N LEU A 168 18.05 7.41 -5.33
CA LEU A 168 19.08 8.41 -5.62
C LEU A 168 20.47 7.81 -5.82
N VAL A 169 20.70 6.60 -5.30
CA VAL A 169 21.98 5.91 -5.37
C VAL A 169 21.87 4.60 -6.15
N ASP A 170 23.01 4.12 -6.66
CA ASP A 170 23.06 2.78 -7.29
C ASP A 170 23.00 1.71 -6.21
N VAL A 171 21.80 1.19 -5.97
CA VAL A 171 21.53 0.20 -4.93
C VAL A 171 22.31 -1.12 -5.11
N ASN A 172 22.76 -1.44 -6.35
CA ASN A 172 23.50 -2.68 -6.59
C ASN A 172 24.89 -2.68 -5.93
N LYS A 173 25.35 -1.55 -5.44
CA LYS A 173 26.59 -1.42 -4.67
C LYS A 173 26.40 -1.67 -3.17
N PHE A 174 25.14 -1.72 -2.70
CA PHE A 174 24.80 -1.77 -1.27
C PHE A 174 23.71 -2.80 -1.03
N ASP A 175 24.11 -4.02 -0.68
CA ASP A 175 23.21 -5.18 -0.55
C ASP A 175 21.97 -4.91 0.32
N ARG A 176 22.17 -4.28 1.46
CA ARG A 176 21.08 -3.97 2.40
C ARG A 176 20.12 -2.93 1.84
N LEU A 177 20.62 -1.94 1.09
CA LEU A 177 19.77 -0.95 0.43
C LEU A 177 19.00 -1.54 -0.76
N ALA A 178 19.64 -2.46 -1.49
CA ALA A 178 18.98 -3.22 -2.56
C ALA A 178 17.84 -4.09 -2.01
N GLU A 179 18.08 -4.77 -0.88
CA GLU A 179 17.06 -5.56 -0.21
C GLU A 179 15.93 -4.67 0.33
N MET A 180 16.25 -3.55 0.97
CA MET A 180 15.26 -2.55 1.41
C MET A 180 14.37 -2.11 0.25
N LYS A 181 14.95 -1.68 -0.87
CA LYS A 181 14.20 -1.30 -2.08
C LYS A 181 13.30 -2.44 -2.54
N ARG A 182 13.81 -3.66 -2.58
CA ARG A 182 13.08 -4.85 -3.02
C ARG A 182 11.85 -5.11 -2.15
N VAL A 183 12.00 -5.17 -0.82
CA VAL A 183 10.89 -5.47 0.09
C VAL A 183 9.86 -4.35 0.13
N VAL A 184 10.29 -3.09 0.11
CA VAL A 184 9.43 -1.90 0.10
C VAL A 184 8.61 -1.83 -1.18
N THR A 185 9.24 -1.96 -2.35
CA THR A 185 8.54 -1.87 -3.64
C THR A 185 7.62 -3.07 -3.87
N LYS A 186 8.04 -4.27 -3.46
CA LYS A 186 7.21 -5.48 -3.51
C LYS A 186 5.95 -5.33 -2.63
N PHE A 187 6.10 -4.82 -1.42
CA PHE A 187 4.97 -4.53 -0.55
C PHE A 187 4.04 -3.47 -1.16
N ALA A 188 4.59 -2.31 -1.55
CA ALA A 188 3.81 -1.19 -2.08
C ALA A 188 3.04 -1.56 -3.37
N SER A 189 3.60 -2.41 -4.23
CA SER A 189 2.95 -2.89 -5.44
C SER A 189 1.69 -3.74 -5.19
N LYS A 190 1.60 -4.37 -4.00
CA LYS A 190 0.44 -5.19 -3.59
C LYS A 190 -0.73 -4.35 -3.06
N ILE A 191 -0.52 -3.06 -2.78
CA ILE A 191 -1.58 -2.17 -2.29
C ILE A 191 -2.47 -1.78 -3.46
N ASP A 192 -3.74 -2.14 -3.42
CA ASP A 192 -4.75 -1.66 -4.36
C ASP A 192 -5.72 -0.71 -3.66
N ILE A 193 -5.95 0.44 -4.27
CA ILE A 193 -6.92 1.42 -3.77
C ILE A 193 -8.06 1.50 -4.78
N ILE A 194 -9.18 0.94 -4.37
CA ILE A 194 -10.38 0.83 -5.20
C ILE A 194 -11.33 1.96 -4.82
N ASN A 195 -11.86 2.64 -5.81
CA ASN A 195 -12.95 3.59 -5.67
C ASN A 195 -13.91 3.45 -6.86
N MET A 196 -15.07 4.14 -6.82
CA MET A 196 -16.08 4.06 -7.87
C MET A 196 -15.53 4.40 -9.28
N ASN A 197 -14.49 5.24 -9.36
CA ASN A 197 -13.89 5.67 -10.63
C ASN A 197 -12.69 4.81 -11.07
N ASN A 198 -12.24 3.89 -10.22
CA ASN A 198 -11.07 3.05 -10.48
C ASN A 198 -11.30 1.64 -9.94
N ILE A 199 -12.10 0.88 -10.65
CA ILE A 199 -12.31 -0.54 -10.39
C ILE A 199 -11.27 -1.30 -11.21
N PRO A 200 -10.41 -2.14 -10.62
CA PRO A 200 -9.33 -2.85 -11.33
C PRO A 200 -9.85 -4.05 -12.14
N LEU A 201 -10.83 -3.80 -13.04
CA LEU A 201 -11.49 -4.84 -13.85
C LEU A 201 -10.49 -5.70 -14.62
N LYS A 202 -9.47 -5.09 -15.23
CA LYS A 202 -8.45 -5.83 -16.01
C LYS A 202 -7.69 -6.85 -15.15
N ARG A 203 -7.36 -6.47 -13.91
CA ARG A 203 -6.68 -7.38 -12.99
C ARG A 203 -7.58 -8.51 -12.57
N THR A 204 -8.83 -8.21 -12.20
CA THR A 204 -9.83 -9.21 -11.82
C THR A 204 -10.07 -10.21 -12.96
N ILE A 205 -10.27 -9.71 -14.19
CA ILE A 205 -10.45 -10.55 -15.38
C ILE A 205 -9.22 -11.44 -15.62
N ASN A 206 -8.00 -10.90 -15.51
CA ASN A 206 -6.78 -11.68 -15.71
C ASN A 206 -6.61 -12.77 -14.64
N LEU A 207 -6.94 -12.48 -13.40
CA LEU A 207 -6.92 -13.49 -12.33
C LEU A 207 -7.96 -14.58 -12.58
N MET A 208 -9.19 -14.22 -12.99
CA MET A 208 -10.23 -15.19 -13.33
C MET A 208 -9.85 -16.05 -14.56
N LYS A 209 -9.13 -15.49 -15.54
CA LYS A 209 -8.64 -16.24 -16.71
C LYS A 209 -7.61 -17.29 -16.35
N ASN A 210 -6.77 -17.01 -15.36
CA ASN A 210 -5.63 -17.84 -14.98
C ASN A 210 -5.93 -18.84 -13.86
N GLU A 211 -6.99 -18.60 -13.09
CA GLU A 211 -7.35 -19.39 -11.90
C GLU A 211 -8.81 -19.84 -11.97
N ASN A 212 -9.05 -21.05 -12.46
CA ASN A 212 -10.39 -21.64 -12.58
C ASN A 212 -11.12 -21.74 -11.24
N ASP A 213 -10.40 -21.94 -10.14
CA ASP A 213 -10.98 -22.00 -8.79
C ASP A 213 -11.47 -20.61 -8.33
N LEU A 214 -10.73 -19.55 -8.64
CA LEU A 214 -11.14 -18.19 -8.36
C LEU A 214 -12.38 -17.81 -9.15
N GLN A 215 -12.44 -18.20 -10.44
CA GLN A 215 -13.62 -17.94 -11.27
C GLN A 215 -14.86 -18.60 -10.65
N ARG A 216 -14.80 -19.87 -10.25
CA ARG A 216 -15.92 -20.57 -9.59
C ARG A 216 -16.36 -19.87 -8.31
N LYS A 217 -15.42 -19.49 -7.44
CA LYS A 217 -15.71 -18.77 -6.18
C LYS A 217 -16.39 -17.42 -6.42
N VAL A 218 -15.96 -16.69 -7.45
CA VAL A 218 -16.58 -15.41 -7.84
C VAL A 218 -18.01 -15.63 -8.33
N VAL A 219 -18.23 -16.61 -9.22
CA VAL A 219 -19.57 -16.97 -9.71
C VAL A 219 -20.47 -17.41 -8.57
N GLU A 220 -19.98 -18.25 -7.67
CA GLU A 220 -20.73 -18.71 -6.49
C GLU A 220 -21.09 -17.54 -5.56
N PHE A 221 -20.12 -16.63 -5.31
CA PHE A 221 -20.37 -15.44 -4.50
C PHE A 221 -21.47 -14.56 -5.12
N ILE A 222 -21.43 -14.32 -6.44
CA ILE A 222 -22.42 -13.49 -7.14
C ILE A 222 -23.79 -14.16 -7.15
N LYS A 223 -23.86 -15.49 -7.37
CA LYS A 223 -25.11 -16.25 -7.30
C LYS A 223 -25.76 -16.24 -5.91
N ASN A 224 -24.93 -16.24 -4.86
CA ASN A 224 -25.39 -16.19 -3.46
C ASN A 224 -25.60 -14.74 -2.96
N SER A 225 -25.30 -13.73 -3.77
CA SER A 225 -25.63 -12.34 -3.47
C SER A 225 -27.06 -12.03 -3.92
N ASP A 226 -27.70 -11.05 -3.28
CA ASP A 226 -29.08 -10.61 -3.61
C ASP A 226 -29.16 -9.88 -4.99
N LEU A 227 -28.22 -10.14 -5.90
CA LEU A 227 -28.15 -9.48 -7.20
C LEU A 227 -29.00 -10.19 -8.28
N TYR A 228 -29.67 -11.29 -7.96
CA TYR A 228 -30.53 -12.06 -8.87
C TYR A 228 -29.84 -12.44 -10.20
N MET A 229 -28.54 -12.76 -10.14
CA MET A 229 -27.77 -13.20 -11.29
C MET A 229 -27.63 -14.71 -11.33
N ASP A 230 -28.03 -15.33 -12.43
CA ASP A 230 -27.91 -16.77 -12.63
C ASP A 230 -26.53 -17.22 -13.08
N ASP A 231 -25.81 -16.35 -13.81
CA ASP A 231 -24.46 -16.62 -14.26
C ASP A 231 -23.64 -15.34 -14.44
N PHE A 232 -22.33 -15.48 -14.45
CA PHE A 232 -21.39 -14.39 -14.60
C PHE A 232 -20.13 -14.88 -15.34
N GLY A 233 -19.71 -14.10 -16.32
CA GLY A 233 -18.53 -14.40 -17.12
C GLY A 233 -17.84 -13.15 -17.63
N TYR A 234 -16.73 -13.33 -18.32
CA TYR A 234 -16.06 -12.26 -19.06
C TYR A 234 -16.15 -12.52 -20.55
N VAL A 235 -16.27 -11.45 -21.32
CA VAL A 235 -16.28 -11.49 -22.77
C VAL A 235 -14.99 -10.88 -23.29
N ASP A 236 -14.30 -11.61 -24.17
CA ASP A 236 -13.10 -11.13 -24.85
C ASP A 236 -13.55 -10.37 -26.11
N MET A 237 -13.53 -9.05 -26.02
CA MET A 237 -14.00 -8.17 -27.10
C MET A 237 -13.21 -8.36 -28.41
N ASP A 238 -11.93 -8.76 -28.31
CA ASP A 238 -11.11 -9.01 -29.50
C ASP A 238 -11.56 -10.28 -30.24
N LYS A 239 -12.05 -11.29 -29.51
CA LYS A 239 -12.65 -12.49 -30.10
C LYS A 239 -14.02 -12.25 -30.72
N ILE A 240 -14.79 -11.29 -30.20
CA ILE A 240 -16.07 -10.91 -30.75
C ILE A 240 -15.87 -10.16 -32.08
N ARG A 241 -14.90 -9.25 -32.16
CA ARG A 241 -14.58 -8.54 -33.40
C ARG A 241 -14.18 -9.49 -34.52
N VAL A 242 -13.33 -10.48 -34.23
CA VAL A 242 -12.93 -11.48 -35.21
C VAL A 242 -14.09 -12.34 -35.70
N LYS A 243 -15.10 -12.63 -34.87
CA LYS A 243 -16.31 -13.32 -35.30
C LYS A 243 -17.27 -12.46 -36.14
N MET A 244 -17.35 -11.16 -35.83
CA MET A 244 -18.18 -10.23 -36.61
C MET A 244 -17.61 -9.99 -38.01
N ASP A 245 -16.30 -10.03 -38.17
CA ASP A 245 -15.63 -9.88 -39.46
C ASP A 245 -15.73 -11.16 -40.34
N SER A 246 -16.13 -12.30 -39.78
CA SER A 246 -16.21 -13.58 -40.50
C SER A 246 -17.64 -13.98 -40.90
N ASP A 247 -18.66 -13.38 -40.31
CA ASP A 247 -20.07 -13.68 -40.64
C ASP A 247 -20.73 -12.42 -41.18
N GLU A 248 -21.07 -12.42 -42.48
CA GLU A 248 -21.80 -11.34 -43.16
C GLU A 248 -23.27 -11.18 -42.72
N GLU A 249 -23.70 -11.80 -41.64
CA GLU A 249 -25.02 -11.59 -41.05
C GLU A 249 -24.93 -10.55 -39.92
N LYS A 250 -25.56 -9.39 -40.15
CA LYS A 250 -25.74 -8.37 -39.09
C LYS A 250 -26.47 -8.98 -37.90
N PRO A 251 -25.87 -9.00 -36.71
CA PRO A 251 -26.61 -9.39 -35.51
C PRO A 251 -27.64 -8.30 -35.20
N GLU A 252 -28.89 -8.69 -34.99
CA GLU A 252 -29.91 -7.82 -34.41
C GLU A 252 -29.37 -7.27 -33.09
N GLU A 253 -29.35 -5.94 -32.97
CA GLU A 253 -29.07 -5.24 -31.70
C GLU A 253 -30.11 -5.66 -30.66
N LYS A 254 -29.84 -6.67 -29.89
CA LYS A 254 -30.50 -6.82 -28.60
C LYS A 254 -29.84 -5.81 -27.63
N ALA A 255 -30.51 -4.68 -27.48
CA ALA A 255 -30.23 -3.74 -26.44
C ALA A 255 -30.19 -4.49 -25.11
N LEU A 256 -29.04 -4.45 -24.41
CA LEU A 256 -28.95 -4.77 -23.02
C LEU A 256 -29.63 -3.63 -22.25
N ASP A 257 -30.93 -3.80 -21.99
CA ASP A 257 -31.62 -2.98 -21.00
C ASP A 257 -30.99 -3.28 -19.64
N ILE A 258 -30.14 -2.38 -19.20
CA ILE A 258 -29.67 -2.35 -17.82
C ILE A 258 -30.64 -1.44 -17.07
N PRO A 259 -31.36 -1.96 -16.05
CA PRO A 259 -32.22 -1.15 -15.21
C PRO A 259 -31.44 -0.15 -14.32
#